data_fb30eeba7e1f21d111e9ffb8de2ef776
#
_entry.id   fb30eeba7e1f21d111e9ffb8de2ef776
#
_cell.length_a   1.000
_cell.length_b   1.000
_cell.length_c   1.000
_cell.angle_alpha   90.00
_cell.angle_beta   90.00
_cell.angle_gamma   90.00
#
_symmetry.space_group_name_H-M   'P 1'
#
loop_
_entity.id
_entity.type
_entity.pdbx_description
1 polymer ?
#
loop_
_entity_poly.entity_id
_entity_poly.type
_entity_poly.pdbx_seq_one_letter_code
_entity_poly.pdbx_strand_id
1 'polypeptide(L)'
;PGGSQNQNGVINNATFAKDWDRTEFNINTDPYPFLNKGHDDLEFNICNISEIGDQMTFTYCPADTEIVPKNLKINVNNNDKVVELKWDANEYAESYNIYRNGELLVANVTEVNYKDAYAADMSTCYEYYVTANSSGTESYRSNEEIVYVGDYSEYTVKMTSNDEYGWIGGEVKASFDNGMEDKYFTMYAIGESERSFIVPK
;
A
#
# COMPACT_ATOMS: atom_id res chain seq x y z
N PRO A 1 8.75 10.38 -13.05
CA PRO A 1 8.08 11.61 -12.70
C PRO A 1 8.31 12.64 -13.80
N GLY A 2 7.44 12.65 -14.82
CA GLY A 2 7.31 13.73 -15.78
C GLY A 2 6.66 14.92 -15.12
N GLY A 3 7.27 15.43 -14.05
CA GLY A 3 6.82 16.60 -13.38
C GLY A 3 6.91 17.81 -14.30
N SER A 4 5.96 18.71 -14.23
CA SER A 4 6.04 20.01 -14.88
C SER A 4 7.37 20.67 -14.50
N GLN A 5 7.96 21.43 -15.42
CA GLN A 5 9.26 22.10 -15.24
C GLN A 5 9.38 23.00 -13.99
N ASN A 6 8.31 23.13 -13.22
CA ASN A 6 8.24 23.99 -12.03
C ASN A 6 8.23 23.22 -10.69
N GLN A 7 8.41 21.90 -10.72
CA GLN A 7 8.57 21.13 -9.48
C GLN A 7 10.03 20.74 -9.33
N ASN A 8 10.65 21.16 -8.24
CA ASN A 8 11.99 20.80 -7.83
C ASN A 8 12.06 19.31 -7.45
N GLY A 9 11.68 18.41 -8.37
CA GLY A 9 11.90 16.99 -8.23
C GLY A 9 13.40 16.71 -8.32
N VAL A 10 13.93 15.98 -7.39
CA VAL A 10 15.33 15.53 -7.46
C VAL A 10 15.38 14.41 -8.50
N ILE A 11 15.72 14.77 -9.74
CA ILE A 11 15.82 13.84 -10.87
C ILE A 11 16.73 12.64 -10.54
N ASN A 12 17.73 12.85 -9.72
CA ASN A 12 18.67 11.81 -9.30
C ASN A 12 17.99 10.63 -8.58
N ASN A 13 16.85 10.86 -7.92
CA ASN A 13 16.11 9.78 -7.26
C ASN A 13 15.18 9.02 -8.21
N ALA A 14 15.04 9.45 -9.46
CA ALA A 14 14.19 8.79 -10.45
C ALA A 14 14.95 7.83 -11.37
N THR A 15 16.27 7.85 -11.32
CA THR A 15 17.11 7.03 -12.21
C THR A 15 17.23 5.61 -11.66
N PHE A 16 16.91 4.64 -12.50
CA PHE A 16 17.17 3.23 -12.23
C PHE A 16 18.52 2.87 -12.86
N ALA A 17 19.47 2.46 -12.02
CA ALA A 17 20.79 1.98 -12.44
C ALA A 17 21.49 1.30 -11.26
N LYS A 18 22.43 0.41 -11.56
CA LYS A 18 23.23 -0.28 -10.54
C LYS A 18 24.06 0.69 -9.70
N ASP A 19 24.52 1.79 -10.28
CA ASP A 19 25.27 2.84 -9.55
C ASP A 19 24.50 3.47 -8.37
N TRP A 20 23.17 3.35 -8.40
CA TRP A 20 22.28 3.90 -7.38
C TRP A 20 21.62 2.81 -6.53
N ASP A 21 22.09 1.57 -6.65
CA ASP A 21 21.49 0.39 -6.01
C ASP A 21 20.00 0.19 -6.39
N ARG A 22 19.64 0.60 -7.62
CA ARG A 22 18.28 0.56 -8.17
C ARG A 22 18.28 -0.26 -9.46
N THR A 23 18.44 -1.55 -9.29
CA THR A 23 18.59 -2.53 -10.38
C THR A 23 17.30 -3.12 -10.87
N GLU A 24 16.17 -2.71 -10.30
CA GLU A 24 14.84 -3.21 -10.65
C GLU A 24 13.85 -2.07 -10.85
N PHE A 25 12.85 -2.31 -11.70
CA PHE A 25 11.68 -1.47 -11.86
C PHE A 25 10.45 -2.36 -11.95
N ASN A 26 9.67 -2.38 -10.87
CA ASN A 26 8.54 -3.28 -10.68
C ASN A 26 7.52 -2.64 -9.71
N ILE A 27 6.45 -3.37 -9.37
CA ILE A 27 5.40 -2.89 -8.48
C ILE A 27 5.87 -2.50 -7.07
N ASN A 28 7.02 -3.01 -6.62
CA ASN A 28 7.58 -2.72 -5.30
C ASN A 28 8.56 -1.54 -5.32
N THR A 29 8.80 -0.91 -6.48
CA THR A 29 9.74 0.22 -6.60
C THR A 29 9.02 1.56 -6.54
N ASP A 30 9.74 2.63 -6.18
CA ASP A 30 9.27 4.01 -6.27
C ASP A 30 10.16 4.81 -7.23
N PRO A 31 9.69 5.28 -8.39
CA PRO A 31 8.35 5.02 -8.92
C PRO A 31 8.15 3.55 -9.34
N TYR A 32 6.90 3.10 -9.33
CA TYR A 32 6.50 1.79 -9.84
C TYR A 32 5.77 1.90 -11.20
N PRO A 33 5.73 0.84 -12.01
CA PRO A 33 5.00 0.86 -13.26
C PRO A 33 3.49 0.89 -13.01
N PHE A 34 2.79 1.90 -13.55
CA PHE A 34 1.34 2.01 -13.48
C PHE A 34 0.76 2.52 -14.80
N LEU A 35 -0.45 2.11 -15.11
CA LEU A 35 -1.23 2.66 -16.21
C LEU A 35 -1.96 3.93 -15.76
N ASN A 36 -2.01 4.91 -16.64
CA ASN A 36 -2.63 6.21 -16.37
C ASN A 36 -4.13 6.04 -16.03
N LYS A 37 -4.58 6.50 -14.85
CA LYS A 37 -5.96 6.51 -14.34
C LYS A 37 -6.51 5.23 -13.71
N GLY A 38 -5.83 4.63 -12.87
CA GLY A 38 -6.29 3.53 -12.03
C GLY A 38 -5.04 2.85 -11.58
N HIS A 39 -5.01 2.38 -10.42
CA HIS A 39 -3.91 1.59 -9.90
C HIS A 39 -3.95 0.18 -10.50
N ASP A 40 -4.13 0.09 -11.83
CA ASP A 40 -3.98 -1.17 -12.52
C ASP A 40 -2.48 -1.45 -12.63
N ASP A 41 -2.01 -2.29 -11.77
CA ASP A 41 -0.63 -2.70 -11.68
C ASP A 41 -0.23 -3.39 -12.99
N LEU A 42 0.82 -2.89 -13.62
CA LEU A 42 1.41 -3.58 -14.75
C LEU A 42 2.19 -4.78 -14.22
N GLU A 43 1.77 -5.95 -14.61
CA GLU A 43 2.47 -7.22 -14.34
C GLU A 43 3.75 -7.32 -15.15
N PHE A 44 4.59 -6.28 -15.13
CA PHE A 44 5.86 -6.35 -15.80
C PHE A 44 6.98 -5.90 -14.87
N ASN A 45 8.08 -6.59 -14.96
CA ASN A 45 9.26 -6.34 -14.17
C ASN A 45 10.48 -6.19 -15.08
N ILE A 46 11.24 -5.14 -14.86
CA ILE A 46 12.58 -4.96 -15.41
C ILE A 46 13.55 -5.22 -14.26
N CYS A 47 14.49 -6.10 -14.46
CA CYS A 47 15.53 -6.42 -13.49
C CYS A 47 16.93 -6.38 -14.12
N ASN A 48 17.97 -6.53 -13.30
CA ASN A 48 19.35 -6.51 -13.71
C ASN A 48 19.72 -5.26 -14.53
N ILE A 49 19.21 -4.10 -14.12
CA ILE A 49 19.55 -2.82 -14.75
C ILE A 49 21.03 -2.56 -14.51
N SER A 50 21.77 -2.32 -15.58
CA SER A 50 23.22 -2.13 -15.57
C SER A 50 23.63 -0.80 -14.94
N GLU A 51 24.93 -0.61 -14.81
CA GLU A 51 25.56 0.69 -14.54
C GLU A 51 25.24 1.68 -15.68
N ILE A 52 25.34 2.97 -15.34
CA ILE A 52 25.18 4.06 -16.32
C ILE A 52 26.35 4.05 -17.29
N GLY A 53 26.07 4.12 -18.57
CA GLY A 53 27.08 4.13 -19.64
C GLY A 53 26.48 4.50 -21.00
N ASP A 54 27.28 4.43 -22.03
CA ASP A 54 26.83 4.68 -23.41
C ASP A 54 25.76 3.68 -23.86
N GLN A 55 25.72 2.52 -23.23
CA GLN A 55 24.68 1.51 -23.34
C GLN A 55 24.29 1.04 -21.95
N MET A 56 23.00 1.02 -21.70
CA MET A 56 22.44 0.38 -20.51
C MET A 56 21.72 -0.90 -20.93
N THR A 57 21.87 -1.93 -20.13
CA THR A 57 21.19 -3.21 -20.33
C THR A 57 20.25 -3.48 -19.19
N PHE A 58 19.22 -4.24 -19.48
CA PHE A 58 18.29 -4.76 -18.49
C PHE A 58 17.71 -6.09 -18.97
N THR A 59 17.10 -6.83 -18.08
CA THR A 59 16.39 -8.07 -18.38
C THR A 59 14.91 -7.81 -18.17
N TYR A 60 14.06 -8.26 -19.08
CA TYR A 60 12.64 -8.42 -18.80
C TYR A 60 12.49 -9.67 -17.92
N CYS A 61 12.02 -9.46 -16.70
CA CYS A 61 11.77 -10.53 -15.74
C CYS A 61 10.25 -10.64 -15.61
N PRO A 62 9.62 -11.72 -16.12
CA PRO A 62 8.20 -11.91 -15.87
C PRO A 62 7.99 -11.91 -14.36
N ALA A 63 6.99 -11.16 -13.91
CA ALA A 63 6.56 -11.25 -12.53
C ALA A 63 6.14 -12.70 -12.28
N ASP A 64 6.68 -13.33 -11.27
CA ASP A 64 6.18 -14.64 -10.86
C ASP A 64 4.88 -14.42 -10.09
N THR A 65 3.84 -14.06 -10.86
CA THR A 65 2.50 -13.78 -10.32
C THR A 65 1.82 -15.07 -9.84
N GLU A 66 2.35 -16.22 -10.22
CA GLU A 66 1.78 -17.51 -9.81
C GLU A 66 1.95 -17.75 -8.32
N ILE A 67 3.05 -17.26 -7.72
CA ILE A 67 3.31 -17.46 -6.28
C ILE A 67 2.86 -16.30 -5.39
N VAL A 68 2.37 -15.20 -5.97
CA VAL A 68 1.88 -14.04 -5.19
C VAL A 68 0.70 -14.45 -4.33
N PRO A 69 0.75 -14.22 -3.00
CA PRO A 69 -0.38 -14.51 -2.12
C PRO A 69 -1.59 -13.66 -2.50
N LYS A 70 -2.78 -14.25 -2.44
CA LYS A 70 -4.03 -13.59 -2.83
C LYS A 70 -5.03 -13.56 -1.69
N ASN A 71 -5.96 -12.62 -1.78
CA ASN A 71 -7.09 -12.52 -0.86
C ASN A 71 -6.66 -12.41 0.61
N LEU A 72 -5.61 -11.64 0.88
CA LEU A 72 -5.31 -11.27 2.26
C LEU A 72 -6.53 -10.58 2.87
N LYS A 73 -6.96 -11.09 4.02
CA LYS A 73 -8.05 -10.55 4.84
C LYS A 73 -7.58 -10.43 6.26
N ILE A 74 -8.07 -9.40 6.92
CA ILE A 74 -7.70 -9.11 8.30
C ILE A 74 -8.95 -9.03 9.16
N ASN A 75 -8.86 -9.57 10.36
CA ASN A 75 -9.83 -9.42 11.42
C ASN A 75 -9.16 -8.92 12.70
N VAL A 76 -9.71 -7.88 13.31
CA VAL A 76 -9.21 -7.32 14.57
C VAL A 76 -10.01 -7.86 15.73
N ASN A 77 -9.36 -8.53 16.66
CA ASN A 77 -9.92 -8.91 17.93
C ASN A 77 -9.38 -7.98 19.03
N ASN A 78 -10.12 -6.93 19.31
CA ASN A 78 -9.73 -5.95 20.31
C ASN A 78 -9.75 -6.50 21.75
N ASN A 79 -10.56 -7.53 22.05
CA ASN A 79 -10.60 -8.13 23.37
C ASN A 79 -9.31 -8.89 23.68
N ASP A 80 -8.81 -9.64 22.71
CA ASP A 80 -7.58 -10.43 22.84
C ASP A 80 -6.33 -9.64 22.41
N LYS A 81 -6.52 -8.42 21.90
CA LYS A 81 -5.46 -7.56 21.35
C LYS A 81 -4.66 -8.27 20.26
N VAL A 82 -5.36 -8.83 19.28
CA VAL A 82 -4.79 -9.60 18.19
C VAL A 82 -5.34 -9.13 16.86
N VAL A 83 -4.45 -8.97 15.88
CA VAL A 83 -4.78 -8.85 14.45
C VAL A 83 -4.61 -10.24 13.84
N GLU A 84 -5.71 -10.79 13.33
CA GLU A 84 -5.72 -12.09 12.66
C GLU A 84 -5.66 -11.90 11.15
N LEU A 85 -4.59 -12.40 10.53
CA LEU A 85 -4.37 -12.39 9.09
C LEU A 85 -4.72 -13.75 8.51
N LYS A 86 -5.30 -13.75 7.32
CA LYS A 86 -5.58 -14.96 6.54
C LYS A 86 -5.50 -14.67 5.05
N TRP A 87 -4.91 -15.57 4.30
CA TRP A 87 -4.79 -15.50 2.83
C TRP A 87 -5.03 -16.85 2.19
N ASP A 88 -5.10 -16.88 0.86
CA ASP A 88 -5.29 -18.11 0.12
C ASP A 88 -3.98 -18.91 0.08
N ALA A 89 -4.11 -20.24 0.16
CA ALA A 89 -2.98 -21.14 -0.07
C ALA A 89 -2.52 -21.07 -1.52
N ASN A 90 -1.21 -21.08 -1.72
CA ASN A 90 -0.60 -21.18 -3.03
C ASN A 90 0.22 -22.46 -3.12
N GLU A 91 -0.03 -23.28 -4.11
CA GLU A 91 0.60 -24.61 -4.26
C GLU A 91 2.10 -24.57 -4.58
N TYR A 92 2.59 -23.41 -5.07
CA TYR A 92 4.00 -23.19 -5.39
C TYR A 92 4.77 -22.50 -4.26
N ALA A 93 4.09 -22.05 -3.22
CA ALA A 93 4.71 -21.39 -2.08
C ALA A 93 5.25 -22.41 -1.06
N GLU A 94 6.52 -22.30 -0.71
CA GLU A 94 7.15 -23.08 0.36
C GLU A 94 6.89 -22.46 1.74
N SER A 95 6.81 -21.14 1.80
CA SER A 95 6.52 -20.35 3.00
C SER A 95 6.08 -18.94 2.65
N TYR A 96 5.69 -18.18 3.66
CA TYR A 96 5.23 -16.80 3.54
C TYR A 96 6.00 -15.88 4.50
N ASN A 97 6.22 -14.64 4.08
CA ASN A 97 6.71 -13.57 4.94
C ASN A 97 5.57 -12.57 5.16
N ILE A 98 5.43 -12.10 6.38
CA ILE A 98 4.39 -11.12 6.75
C ILE A 98 5.07 -9.81 7.09
N TYR A 99 4.56 -8.75 6.51
CA TYR A 99 5.05 -7.38 6.70
C TYR A 99 4.00 -6.54 7.42
N ARG A 100 4.48 -5.64 8.27
CA ARG A 100 3.67 -4.64 8.96
C ARG A 100 4.34 -3.29 8.84
N ASN A 101 3.61 -2.29 8.32
CA ASN A 101 4.12 -0.93 8.07
C ASN A 101 5.42 -0.92 7.22
N GLY A 102 5.50 -1.79 6.21
CA GLY A 102 6.67 -1.93 5.34
C GLY A 102 7.85 -2.70 5.95
N GLU A 103 7.81 -3.09 7.22
CA GLU A 103 8.86 -3.85 7.89
C GLU A 103 8.49 -5.33 8.02
N LEU A 104 9.49 -6.20 7.86
CA LEU A 104 9.31 -7.64 8.03
C LEU A 104 8.94 -7.95 9.48
N LEU A 105 7.72 -8.43 9.69
CA LEU A 105 7.22 -8.84 11.01
C LEU A 105 7.63 -10.26 11.35
N VAL A 106 7.43 -11.18 10.43
CA VAL A 106 7.81 -12.58 10.59
C VAL A 106 8.10 -13.21 9.24
N ALA A 107 9.11 -14.08 9.17
CA ALA A 107 9.53 -14.79 7.98
C ALA A 107 9.23 -16.30 8.07
N ASN A 108 9.11 -16.91 6.91
CA ASN A 108 9.04 -18.37 6.74
C ASN A 108 7.85 -19.03 7.46
N VAL A 109 6.70 -18.38 7.47
CA VAL A 109 5.44 -18.95 7.96
C VAL A 109 4.94 -19.98 6.94
N THR A 110 4.64 -21.19 7.36
CA THR A 110 4.13 -22.27 6.49
C THR A 110 2.61 -22.35 6.46
N GLU A 111 1.97 -21.72 7.42
CA GLU A 111 0.51 -21.64 7.50
C GLU A 111 -0.01 -20.48 6.65
N VAL A 112 -1.26 -20.55 6.24
CA VAL A 112 -1.95 -19.48 5.49
C VAL A 112 -2.71 -18.51 6.41
N ASN A 113 -2.25 -18.39 7.60
CA ASN A 113 -2.77 -17.47 8.62
C ASN A 113 -1.67 -17.08 9.61
N TYR A 114 -1.86 -15.93 10.23
CA TYR A 114 -0.95 -15.45 11.27
C TYR A 114 -1.73 -14.61 12.28
N LYS A 115 -1.27 -14.61 13.52
CA LYS A 115 -1.84 -13.77 14.59
C LYS A 115 -0.77 -12.83 15.12
N ASP A 116 -0.94 -11.56 14.85
CA ASP A 116 -0.08 -10.52 15.38
C ASP A 116 -0.68 -9.95 16.67
N ALA A 117 -0.02 -10.21 17.80
CA ALA A 117 -0.39 -9.64 19.08
C ALA A 117 0.14 -8.20 19.17
N TYR A 118 -0.73 -7.25 19.45
CA TYR A 118 -0.36 -5.86 19.59
C TYR A 118 -0.51 -5.37 21.04
N ALA A 119 0.43 -4.52 21.47
CA ALA A 119 0.35 -3.87 22.78
C ALA A 119 -0.54 -2.62 22.63
N ALA A 120 -1.82 -2.74 22.96
CA ALA A 120 -2.75 -1.65 22.76
C ALA A 120 -3.06 -0.91 24.03
N ASP A 121 -2.24 0.06 24.35
CA ASP A 121 -2.66 1.18 25.20
C ASP A 121 -2.92 2.45 24.37
N MET A 122 -2.66 2.40 23.06
CA MET A 122 -2.85 3.51 22.12
C MET A 122 -3.51 3.00 20.85
N SER A 123 -4.46 3.77 20.33
CA SER A 123 -5.02 3.54 19.01
C SER A 123 -3.95 3.77 17.95
N THR A 124 -3.78 2.81 17.07
CA THR A 124 -2.82 2.90 15.97
C THR A 124 -3.35 2.29 14.69
N CYS A 125 -2.72 2.63 13.58
CA CYS A 125 -3.02 2.10 12.26
C CYS A 125 -1.88 1.16 11.87
N TYR A 126 -2.21 -0.04 11.43
CA TYR A 126 -1.26 -0.98 10.84
C TYR A 126 -1.65 -1.28 9.40
N GLU A 127 -0.64 -1.31 8.54
CA GLU A 127 -0.73 -1.78 7.17
C GLU A 127 -0.04 -3.14 7.08
N TYR A 128 -0.72 -4.13 6.48
CA TYR A 128 -0.17 -5.47 6.32
C TYR A 128 -0.18 -5.89 4.86
N TYR A 129 0.86 -6.62 4.49
CA TYR A 129 0.87 -7.42 3.29
C TYR A 129 1.67 -8.71 3.52
N VAL A 130 1.52 -9.65 2.63
CA VAL A 130 2.17 -10.96 2.67
C VAL A 130 2.89 -11.21 1.36
N THR A 131 4.07 -11.79 1.43
CA THR A 131 4.79 -12.34 0.28
C THR A 131 4.94 -13.85 0.42
N ALA A 132 5.24 -14.55 -0.66
CA ALA A 132 5.53 -15.97 -0.64
C ALA A 132 6.99 -16.23 -1.02
N ASN A 133 7.58 -17.27 -0.46
CA ASN A 133 8.90 -17.75 -0.84
C ASN A 133 8.75 -19.05 -1.62
N SER A 134 9.49 -19.17 -2.72
CA SER A 134 9.63 -20.39 -3.52
C SER A 134 11.01 -20.46 -4.11
N SER A 135 11.68 -21.62 -3.97
CA SER A 135 13.01 -21.86 -4.54
C SER A 135 14.05 -20.78 -4.23
N GLY A 136 13.97 -20.19 -3.03
CA GLY A 136 14.88 -19.15 -2.57
C GLY A 136 14.59 -17.75 -3.12
N THR A 137 13.49 -17.56 -3.81
CA THR A 137 13.02 -16.25 -4.31
C THR A 137 11.76 -15.84 -3.59
N GLU A 138 11.69 -14.57 -3.23
CA GLU A 138 10.49 -13.95 -2.63
C GLU A 138 9.61 -13.35 -3.73
N SER A 139 8.29 -13.57 -3.61
CA SER A 139 7.30 -13.04 -4.55
C SER A 139 7.05 -11.56 -4.35
N TYR A 140 6.26 -10.99 -5.25
CA TYR A 140 5.60 -9.71 -4.99
C TYR A 140 4.62 -9.83 -3.81
N ARG A 141 4.26 -8.66 -3.27
CA ARG A 141 3.31 -8.54 -2.16
C ARG A 141 1.88 -8.86 -2.60
N SER A 142 1.10 -9.37 -1.67
CA SER A 142 -0.35 -9.50 -1.80
C SER A 142 -1.04 -8.14 -1.91
N ASN A 143 -2.39 -8.13 -1.96
CA ASN A 143 -3.13 -6.92 -1.61
C ASN A 143 -2.74 -6.45 -0.20
N GLU A 144 -2.77 -5.13 -0.02
CA GLU A 144 -2.54 -4.48 1.27
C GLU A 144 -3.86 -4.34 2.02
N GLU A 145 -3.79 -4.53 3.34
CA GLU A 145 -4.92 -4.33 4.24
C GLU A 145 -4.51 -3.39 5.37
N ILE A 146 -5.32 -2.36 5.59
CA ILE A 146 -5.10 -1.37 6.62
C ILE A 146 -6.11 -1.58 7.74
N VAL A 147 -5.63 -1.67 8.98
CA VAL A 147 -6.48 -1.85 10.16
C VAL A 147 -6.16 -0.84 11.25
N TYR A 148 -7.19 -0.46 11.96
CA TYR A 148 -7.09 0.33 13.17
C TYR A 148 -7.28 -0.59 14.38
N VAL A 149 -6.37 -0.49 15.34
CA VAL A 149 -6.40 -1.24 16.60
C VAL A 149 -6.49 -0.29 17.78
N GLY A 150 -7.07 -0.77 18.88
CA GLY A 150 -7.31 0.04 20.06
C GLY A 150 -8.66 0.75 20.04
N ASP A 151 -8.82 1.75 20.89
CA ASP A 151 -10.05 2.54 20.99
C ASP A 151 -10.11 3.63 19.94
N TYR A 152 -11.18 3.64 19.17
CA TYR A 152 -11.42 4.66 18.15
C TYR A 152 -12.91 5.01 18.04
N SER A 153 -13.19 6.13 17.39
CA SER A 153 -14.53 6.51 16.98
C SER A 153 -14.56 6.66 15.45
N GLU A 154 -15.59 6.10 14.84
CA GLU A 154 -15.85 6.30 13.41
C GLU A 154 -16.82 7.48 13.25
N TYR A 155 -16.49 8.36 12.33
CA TYR A 155 -17.29 9.51 11.94
C TYR A 155 -17.64 9.43 10.47
N THR A 156 -18.85 9.82 10.12
CA THR A 156 -19.30 9.92 8.73
C THR A 156 -19.66 11.36 8.41
N VAL A 157 -19.06 11.90 7.38
CA VAL A 157 -19.42 13.20 6.80
C VAL A 157 -20.39 12.96 5.66
N LYS A 158 -21.61 13.48 5.80
CA LYS A 158 -22.62 13.50 4.73
C LYS A 158 -22.56 14.85 4.06
N MET A 159 -22.46 14.83 2.75
CA MET A 159 -22.32 16.02 1.93
C MET A 159 -23.42 16.04 0.88
N THR A 160 -23.96 17.22 0.58
CA THR A 160 -24.98 17.41 -0.44
C THR A 160 -24.63 18.60 -1.31
N SER A 161 -24.77 18.49 -2.60
CA SER A 161 -24.70 19.60 -3.54
C SER A 161 -25.90 19.60 -4.49
N ASN A 162 -26.46 20.78 -4.72
CA ASN A 162 -27.50 21.02 -5.72
C ASN A 162 -26.93 21.57 -7.03
N ASP A 163 -25.62 21.82 -7.09
CA ASP A 163 -24.90 22.31 -8.25
C ASP A 163 -24.28 21.15 -9.03
N GLU A 164 -24.41 21.16 -10.36
CA GLU A 164 -23.88 20.10 -11.24
C GLU A 164 -22.36 19.94 -11.17
N TYR A 165 -21.65 21.01 -10.75
CA TYR A 165 -20.20 21.02 -10.56
C TYR A 165 -19.78 20.76 -9.10
N GLY A 166 -20.69 20.38 -8.23
CA GLY A 166 -20.43 20.16 -6.82
C GLY A 166 -20.25 21.47 -6.05
N TRP A 167 -19.24 21.54 -5.21
CA TRP A 167 -19.00 22.70 -4.34
C TRP A 167 -18.04 23.74 -4.93
N ILE A 168 -17.60 23.60 -6.17
CA ILE A 168 -16.77 24.55 -6.95
C ILE A 168 -15.63 25.14 -6.10
N GLY A 169 -14.73 24.28 -5.61
CA GLY A 169 -13.59 24.67 -4.79
C GLY A 169 -13.90 24.89 -3.31
N GLY A 170 -15.15 24.69 -2.88
CA GLY A 170 -15.50 24.62 -1.47
C GLY A 170 -15.04 23.31 -0.85
N GLU A 171 -14.61 23.38 0.40
CA GLU A 171 -14.23 22.19 1.17
C GLU A 171 -14.65 22.30 2.62
N VAL A 172 -14.84 21.14 3.27
CA VAL A 172 -14.97 21.01 4.72
C VAL A 172 -13.67 20.43 5.26
N LYS A 173 -13.14 21.07 6.27
CA LYS A 173 -11.95 20.63 6.98
C LYS A 173 -12.36 20.09 8.35
N ALA A 174 -11.96 18.85 8.66
CA ALA A 174 -12.00 18.29 10.01
C ALA A 174 -10.59 18.35 10.61
N SER A 175 -10.44 19.06 11.72
CA SER A 175 -9.18 19.19 12.46
C SER A 175 -9.26 18.45 13.77
N PHE A 176 -8.13 17.90 14.22
CA PHE A 176 -8.06 17.03 15.39
C PHE A 176 -7.01 17.52 16.38
N ASP A 177 -7.38 17.51 17.66
CA ASP A 177 -6.50 17.96 18.76
C ASP A 177 -5.48 16.88 19.19
N ASN A 178 -5.60 15.65 18.67
CA ASN A 178 -4.77 14.50 19.00
C ASN A 178 -3.54 14.29 18.11
N GLY A 179 -3.22 15.27 17.27
CA GLY A 179 -2.07 15.19 16.36
C GLY A 179 -2.33 14.44 15.03
N MET A 180 -3.56 13.98 14.80
CA MET A 180 -3.94 13.48 13.48
C MET A 180 -3.87 14.58 12.43
N GLU A 181 -3.52 14.19 11.21
CA GLU A 181 -3.63 15.07 10.05
C GLU A 181 -5.08 15.47 9.79
N ASP A 182 -5.25 16.74 9.42
CA ASP A 182 -6.55 17.25 9.02
C ASP A 182 -7.12 16.47 7.84
N LYS A 183 -8.43 16.23 7.84
CA LYS A 183 -9.16 15.61 6.74
C LYS A 183 -9.94 16.68 5.97
N TYR A 184 -9.89 16.59 4.64
CA TYR A 184 -10.56 17.51 3.74
C TYR A 184 -11.60 16.78 2.91
N PHE A 185 -12.78 17.37 2.78
CA PHE A 185 -13.90 16.78 2.06
C PHE A 185 -14.47 17.81 1.09
N THR A 186 -14.69 17.40 -0.14
CA THR A 186 -15.30 18.23 -1.17
C THR A 186 -16.21 17.38 -2.07
N MET A 187 -17.05 18.06 -2.84
CA MET A 187 -17.92 17.43 -3.84
C MET A 187 -17.63 18.00 -5.22
N TYR A 188 -17.60 17.11 -6.21
CA TYR A 188 -17.33 17.44 -7.61
C TYR A 188 -18.55 17.22 -8.53
N ALA A 189 -19.70 16.88 -7.97
CA ALA A 189 -20.93 16.64 -8.71
C ALA A 189 -22.16 16.93 -7.86
N ILE A 190 -23.28 17.10 -8.52
CA ILE A 190 -24.60 17.17 -7.86
C ILE A 190 -24.93 15.87 -7.14
N GLY A 191 -25.67 15.96 -6.05
CA GLY A 191 -26.21 14.83 -5.31
C GLY A 191 -25.67 14.74 -3.89
N GLU A 192 -25.62 13.51 -3.38
CA GLU A 192 -25.18 13.20 -2.03
C GLU A 192 -23.90 12.35 -2.06
N SER A 193 -23.05 12.55 -1.10
CA SER A 193 -21.84 11.74 -0.89
C SER A 193 -21.59 11.55 0.59
N GLU A 194 -21.13 10.36 0.95
CA GLU A 194 -20.70 10.05 2.31
C GLU A 194 -19.22 9.66 2.32
N ARG A 195 -18.52 10.10 3.35
CA ARG A 195 -17.12 9.71 3.60
C ARG A 195 -16.98 9.40 5.08
N SER A 196 -16.50 8.22 5.39
CA SER A 196 -16.17 7.82 6.75
C SER A 196 -14.67 7.98 7.02
N PHE A 197 -14.34 8.28 8.26
CA PHE A 197 -12.99 8.32 8.78
C PHE A 197 -12.96 7.92 10.25
N ILE A 198 -11.81 7.46 10.70
CA ILE A 198 -11.60 6.96 12.05
C ILE A 198 -10.74 7.95 12.83
N VAL A 199 -11.12 8.19 14.07
CA VAL A 199 -10.38 9.03 15.03
C VAL A 199 -9.99 8.18 16.22
N PRO A 200 -8.70 7.97 16.49
CA PRO A 200 -8.22 7.38 17.73
C PRO A 200 -8.71 8.17 18.96
N LYS A 201 -9.03 7.45 20.01
CA LYS A 201 -9.43 8.07 21.29
C LYS A 201 -8.22 8.36 22.16
#